data_284ecc345aac28fbbfe16b24962f3934
#
_entry.id   284ecc345aac28fbbfe16b24962f3934
#
_cell.length_a   1.000
_cell.length_b   1.000
_cell.length_c   1.000
_cell.angle_alpha   90.00
_cell.angle_beta   90.00
_cell.angle_gamma   90.00
#
_symmetry.space_group_name_H-M   'P 1'
#
loop_
_entity.id
_entity.type
_entity.pdbx_description
1 polymer ?
#
loop_
_entity_poly.entity_id
_entity_poly.type
_entity_poly.pdbx_seq_one_letter_code
_entity_poly.pdbx_strand_id
1 'polypeptide(L)'
;MISNQIIQTSIDELKAITKVDIYVFDLDGIKVAATTEDIEISREIITGFAASPADSQVVGGYHFLKVLDDSEVAYVLASRSNNDDAYMAVSYT
;
A
#
# COMPACT_ATOMS: atom_id res chain seq x y z
N MET A 1 17.58 -6.54 3.41
CA MET A 1 16.24 -6.75 4.00
C MET A 1 15.81 -5.54 4.79
N ILE A 2 14.62 -5.02 4.53
CA ILE A 2 14.10 -3.84 5.23
C ILE A 2 13.42 -4.31 6.52
N SER A 3 13.74 -3.70 7.66
CA SER A 3 13.10 -4.10 8.91
C SER A 3 11.66 -3.56 8.99
N ASN A 4 10.80 -4.26 9.71
CA ASN A 4 9.41 -3.83 9.89
C ASN A 4 9.33 -2.46 10.57
N GLN A 5 10.27 -2.18 11.47
CA GLN A 5 10.31 -0.90 12.16
C GLN A 5 10.61 0.26 11.19
N ILE A 6 11.52 0.05 10.26
CA ILE A 6 11.83 1.06 9.24
C ILE A 6 10.62 1.29 8.35
N ILE A 7 9.94 0.21 7.96
CA ILE A 7 8.73 0.31 7.14
C ILE A 7 7.66 1.10 7.90
N GLN A 8 7.42 0.76 9.15
CA GLN A 8 6.41 1.44 9.96
C GLN A 8 6.72 2.93 10.10
N THR A 9 7.97 3.28 10.39
CA THR A 9 8.38 4.67 10.51
C THR A 9 8.17 5.42 9.20
N SER A 10 8.53 4.81 8.09
CA SER A 10 8.42 5.44 6.77
C SER A 10 6.95 5.72 6.42
N ILE A 11 6.05 4.76 6.65
CA ILE A 11 4.65 4.98 6.32
C ILE A 11 3.99 5.97 7.27
N ASP A 12 4.41 6.02 8.54
CA ASP A 12 3.90 7.01 9.48
C ASP A 12 4.26 8.43 9.04
N GLU A 13 5.49 8.61 8.55
CA GLU A 13 5.92 9.90 8.01
C GLU A 13 5.13 10.27 6.75
N LEU A 14 4.89 9.32 5.86
CA LEU A 14 4.11 9.56 4.66
C LEU A 14 2.67 9.93 5.03
N LYS A 15 2.09 9.27 6.01
CA LYS A 15 0.75 9.61 6.48
C LYS A 15 0.70 11.04 7.02
N ALA A 16 1.72 11.46 7.75
CA ALA A 16 1.77 12.81 8.30
C ALA A 16 1.75 13.87 7.20
N ILE A 17 2.35 13.56 6.05
CA ILE A 17 2.43 14.48 4.91
C ILE A 17 1.18 14.39 4.04
N THR A 18 0.76 13.17 3.68
CA THR A 18 -0.30 12.95 2.69
C THR A 18 -1.68 12.87 3.29
N LYS A 19 -1.80 12.60 4.59
CA LYS A 19 -3.06 12.36 5.29
C LYS A 19 -3.80 11.12 4.76
N VAL A 20 -3.09 10.22 4.11
CA VAL A 20 -3.65 9.00 3.55
C VAL A 20 -3.16 7.81 4.36
N ASP A 21 -4.07 6.90 4.72
CA ASP A 21 -3.70 5.68 5.41
C ASP A 21 -2.94 4.73 4.48
N ILE A 22 -1.90 4.13 5.01
CA ILE A 22 -1.01 3.27 4.24
C ILE A 22 -0.88 1.94 4.96
N TYR A 23 -0.90 0.86 4.18
CA TYR A 23 -0.77 -0.51 4.66
C TYR A 23 0.34 -1.20 3.88
N VAL A 24 1.11 -2.03 4.56
CA VAL A 24 2.15 -2.81 3.90
C VAL A 24 1.93 -4.28 4.24
N PHE A 25 1.92 -5.10 3.20
CA PHE A 25 1.71 -6.55 3.33
C PHE A 25 2.90 -7.27 2.71
N ASP A 26 3.18 -8.49 3.19
CA ASP A 26 4.12 -9.36 2.51
C ASP A 26 3.43 -10.06 1.33
N LEU A 27 4.17 -10.88 0.60
CA LEU A 27 3.62 -11.55 -0.59
C LEU A 27 2.59 -12.63 -0.26
N ASP A 28 2.52 -13.04 1.01
CA ASP A 28 1.50 -13.97 1.47
C ASP A 28 0.22 -13.26 1.92
N GLY A 29 0.20 -11.95 1.85
CA GLY A 29 -0.96 -11.16 2.24
C GLY A 29 -1.04 -10.88 3.72
N ILE A 30 0.05 -11.05 4.46
CA ILE A 30 0.09 -10.81 5.89
C ILE A 30 0.55 -9.38 6.14
N LYS A 31 -0.17 -8.66 6.99
CA LYS A 31 0.14 -7.28 7.32
C LYS A 31 1.50 -7.18 8.03
N VAL A 32 2.38 -6.37 7.48
CA VAL A 32 3.69 -6.09 8.05
C VAL A 32 3.66 -4.79 8.84
N ALA A 33 2.99 -3.79 8.32
CA ALA A 33 2.89 -2.47 8.94
C ALA A 33 1.64 -1.77 8.44
N ALA A 34 1.12 -0.83 9.22
CA ALA A 34 -0.03 -0.03 8.82
C ALA A 34 -0.10 1.23 9.67
N THR A 35 -0.67 2.29 9.10
CA THR A 35 -0.89 3.54 9.83
C THR A 35 -2.19 3.52 10.62
N THR A 36 -3.06 2.56 10.34
CA THR A 36 -4.31 2.36 11.08
C THR A 36 -4.61 0.86 11.14
N GLU A 37 -5.40 0.46 12.12
CA GLU A 37 -5.82 -0.94 12.26
C GLU A 37 -7.10 -1.25 11.50
N ASP A 38 -7.74 -0.23 10.96
CA ASP A 38 -9.01 -0.36 10.24
C ASP A 38 -8.76 -0.80 8.80
N ILE A 39 -8.54 -2.10 8.62
CA ILE A 39 -8.19 -2.68 7.32
C ILE A 39 -9.35 -3.53 6.82
N GLU A 40 -9.83 -3.22 5.63
CA GLU A 40 -10.89 -3.96 4.96
C GLU A 40 -10.41 -4.60 3.66
N ILE A 41 -9.15 -4.94 3.57
CA ILE A 41 -8.58 -5.56 2.37
C ILE A 41 -8.44 -7.05 2.61
N SER A 42 -9.03 -7.86 1.73
CA SER A 42 -8.92 -9.30 1.87
C SER A 42 -7.53 -9.77 1.46
N ARG A 43 -7.07 -10.85 2.12
CA ARG A 43 -5.79 -11.46 1.82
C ARG A 43 -5.70 -11.89 0.35
N GLU A 44 -6.80 -12.36 -0.19
CA GLU A 44 -6.85 -12.84 -1.58
C GLU A 44 -6.60 -11.73 -2.58
N ILE A 45 -7.05 -10.51 -2.30
CA ILE A 45 -6.77 -9.37 -3.15
C ILE A 45 -5.27 -9.07 -3.14
N ILE A 46 -4.65 -9.10 -1.97
CA ILE A 46 -3.23 -8.83 -1.83
C ILE A 46 -2.40 -9.89 -2.57
N THR A 47 -2.68 -11.16 -2.34
CA THR A 47 -1.91 -12.24 -2.98
C THR A 47 -2.15 -12.27 -4.48
N GLY A 48 -3.37 -11.97 -4.93
CA GLY A 48 -3.68 -11.88 -6.35
C GLY A 48 -2.92 -10.77 -7.03
N PHE A 49 -2.84 -9.60 -6.40
CA PHE A 49 -2.06 -8.50 -6.95
C PHE A 49 -0.56 -8.84 -6.96
N ALA A 50 -0.06 -9.44 -5.88
CA ALA A 50 1.36 -9.81 -5.80
C ALA A 50 1.75 -10.77 -6.92
N ALA A 51 0.84 -11.65 -7.32
CA ALA A 51 1.08 -12.61 -8.39
C ALA A 51 0.84 -12.03 -9.79
N SER A 52 0.21 -10.86 -9.89
CA SER A 52 -0.09 -10.25 -11.18
C SER A 52 1.14 -9.57 -11.78
N PRO A 53 1.17 -9.34 -13.11
CA PRO A 53 2.29 -8.62 -13.73
C PRO A 53 2.23 -7.11 -13.54
N ALA A 54 1.15 -6.57 -12.98
CA ALA A 54 0.99 -5.13 -12.82
C ALA A 54 1.87 -4.60 -11.70
N ASP A 55 2.49 -3.44 -11.90
CA ASP A 55 3.27 -2.77 -10.87
C ASP A 55 2.38 -1.99 -9.90
N SER A 56 1.22 -1.56 -10.37
CA SER A 56 0.24 -0.88 -9.55
C SER A 56 -1.17 -1.20 -10.04
N GLN A 57 -2.15 -1.06 -9.15
CA GLN A 57 -3.53 -1.38 -9.48
C GLN A 57 -4.45 -0.68 -8.48
N VAL A 58 -5.63 -0.29 -8.94
CA VAL A 58 -6.67 0.28 -8.07
C VAL A 58 -7.80 -0.72 -7.97
N VAL A 59 -8.12 -1.14 -6.75
CA VAL A 59 -9.20 -2.11 -6.50
C VAL A 59 -9.96 -1.66 -5.26
N GLY A 60 -11.27 -1.53 -5.40
CA GLY A 60 -12.15 -1.28 -4.25
C GLY A 60 -11.82 -0.04 -3.44
N GLY A 61 -11.34 1.02 -4.07
CA GLY A 61 -10.98 2.25 -3.38
C GLY A 61 -9.58 2.24 -2.79
N TYR A 62 -8.81 1.18 -3.01
CA TYR A 62 -7.42 1.10 -2.58
C TYR A 62 -6.50 1.13 -3.79
N HIS A 63 -5.38 1.80 -3.62
CA HIS A 63 -4.33 1.84 -4.62
C HIS A 63 -3.20 0.92 -4.15
N PHE A 64 -2.90 -0.09 -4.93
CA PHE A 64 -1.86 -1.08 -4.62
C PHE A 64 -0.61 -0.80 -5.43
N LEU A 65 0.53 -0.98 -4.80
CA LEU A 65 1.83 -0.76 -5.42
C LEU A 65 2.79 -1.83 -4.94
N LYS A 66 3.57 -2.39 -5.85
CA LYS A 66 4.61 -3.35 -5.47
C LYS A 66 5.85 -2.61 -4.99
N VAL A 67 6.40 -3.07 -3.87
CA VAL A 67 7.64 -2.52 -3.31
C VAL A 67 8.76 -3.51 -3.58
N LEU A 68 9.81 -3.03 -4.22
CA LEU A 68 10.94 -3.86 -4.62
C LEU A 68 12.06 -3.76 -3.59
N ASP A 69 12.71 -4.90 -3.36
CA ASP A 69 13.94 -4.99 -2.57
C ASP A 69 14.92 -5.80 -3.42
N ASP A 70 16.04 -5.19 -3.80
CA ASP A 70 17.03 -5.79 -4.70
C ASP A 70 16.42 -6.25 -6.03
N SER A 71 15.55 -5.44 -6.60
CA SER A 71 14.88 -5.69 -7.87
C SER A 71 13.86 -6.84 -7.83
N GLU A 72 13.56 -7.37 -6.66
CA GLU A 72 12.52 -8.37 -6.48
C GLU A 72 11.37 -7.80 -5.67
N VAL A 73 10.13 -8.20 -6.01
CA VAL A 73 8.96 -7.78 -5.26
C VAL A 73 9.03 -8.37 -3.86
N ALA A 74 9.09 -7.52 -2.85
CA ALA A 74 9.19 -7.94 -1.46
C ALA A 74 7.91 -7.68 -0.69
N TYR A 75 7.19 -6.61 -1.02
CA TYR A 75 5.99 -6.20 -0.29
C TYR A 75 4.97 -5.62 -1.24
N VAL A 76 3.73 -5.59 -0.76
CA VAL A 76 2.63 -4.87 -1.42
C VAL A 76 2.24 -3.71 -0.52
N LEU A 77 2.29 -2.51 -1.05
CA LEU A 77 1.85 -1.32 -0.35
C LEU A 77 0.45 -0.98 -0.83
N ALA A 78 -0.47 -0.75 0.10
CA ALA A 78 -1.81 -0.31 -0.21
C ALA A 78 -2.06 1.04 0.42
N SER A 79 -2.61 1.98 -0.33
CA SER A 79 -3.03 3.26 0.20
C SER A 79 -4.52 3.42 -0.04
N ARG A 80 -5.22 3.96 0.97
CA ARG A 80 -6.63 4.21 0.86
C ARG A 80 -6.83 5.48 0.06
N SER A 81 -7.45 5.33 -1.10
CA SER A 81 -7.87 6.48 -1.89
C SER A 81 -9.01 7.14 -1.14
N ASN A 82 -8.70 8.23 -0.46
CA ASN A 82 -9.52 8.67 0.62
C ASN A 82 -10.76 9.43 0.21
N ASN A 83 -10.84 9.89 -1.00
CA ASN A 83 -12.03 10.58 -1.42
C ASN A 83 -11.82 11.23 -2.76
N ASP A 84 -12.84 11.97 -3.17
CA ASP A 84 -12.85 12.72 -4.40
C ASP A 84 -11.76 13.79 -4.44
N ASP A 85 -11.32 14.30 -3.30
CA ASP A 85 -10.30 15.34 -3.27
C ASP A 85 -8.95 14.86 -3.79
N ALA A 86 -8.53 13.67 -3.36
CA ALA A 86 -7.29 13.08 -3.86
C ALA A 86 -7.40 12.80 -5.35
N TYR A 87 -8.54 12.29 -5.78
CA TYR A 87 -8.81 12.01 -7.18
C TYR A 87 -8.79 13.29 -8.01
N MET A 88 -9.41 14.35 -7.52
CA MET A 88 -9.44 15.62 -8.24
C MET A 88 -8.07 16.27 -8.31
N ALA A 89 -7.27 16.16 -7.27
CA ALA A 89 -5.90 16.67 -7.29
C ALA A 89 -5.08 16.00 -8.40
N VAL A 90 -5.24 14.70 -8.57
CA VAL A 90 -4.58 13.96 -9.64
C VAL A 90 -5.12 14.39 -11.00
N SER A 91 -6.41 14.66 -11.10
CA SER A 91 -7.05 15.05 -12.36
C SER A 91 -6.60 16.41 -12.85
N TYR A 92 -6.17 17.30 -11.97
CA TYR A 92 -5.69 18.62 -12.36
C TYR A 92 -4.26 18.64 -12.81
N THR A 93 -3.55 17.57 -12.62
CA THR A 93 -2.19 17.45 -13.10
C THR A 93 -2.15 16.57 -14.33
#